data_6907519e1cbf389cc57504a6406798fd
#
_entry.id   6907519e1cbf389cc57504a6406798fd
#
_cell.length_a   1.000
_cell.length_b   1.000
_cell.length_c   1.000
_cell.angle_alpha   90.00
_cell.angle_beta   90.00
_cell.angle_gamma   90.00
#
_symmetry.space_group_name_H-M   'P 1'
#
loop_
_entity.id
_entity.type
_entity.pdbx_description
1 polymer ?
#
loop_
_entity_poly.entity_id
_entity_poly.type
_entity_poly.pdbx_seq_one_letter_code
_entity_poly.pdbx_strand_id
1 'polypeptide(L)'
;MRSSYKYIILILFVLMPGLLYSQSQDWVRKSIYPQADSGKSKIYNWMWGRHYRHLYTIPIRVPSATIETLGGGMDIVGQAEGFHGLLLENKRKQLYLLKPLGGSTSFLESKFFREIYNKTDFKNTYLDEFLGDAYTIINPYTFLVADYLAKSAGLSFSPSRIYYIPSHIRKDTVADGSDIQDRLVNLINVPD
;
A
#
# COMPACT_ATOMS: atom_id res chain seq x y z
N MET A 1 17.79 31.31 47.64
CA MET A 1 17.58 31.14 46.16
C MET A 1 18.23 29.92 45.52
N ARG A 2 19.16 29.22 46.15
CA ARG A 2 19.85 28.03 45.55
C ARG A 2 19.05 26.70 45.57
N SER A 3 17.96 26.61 46.32
CA SER A 3 17.18 25.36 46.46
C SER A 3 16.15 25.14 45.34
N SER A 4 15.57 26.22 44.78
CA SER A 4 14.48 26.11 43.81
C SER A 4 14.90 25.53 42.48
N TYR A 5 16.13 25.74 42.03
CA TYR A 5 16.63 25.18 40.75
C TYR A 5 16.77 23.66 40.75
N LYS A 6 17.02 23.06 41.90
CA LYS A 6 17.14 21.59 42.01
C LYS A 6 15.80 20.90 41.73
N TYR A 7 14.71 21.47 42.17
CA TYR A 7 13.35 20.94 41.94
C TYR A 7 12.90 21.16 40.47
N ILE A 8 13.27 22.29 39.88
CA ILE A 8 12.98 22.56 38.45
C ILE A 8 13.72 21.56 37.54
N ILE A 9 15.00 21.29 37.82
CA ILE A 9 15.79 20.31 37.05
C ILE A 9 15.22 18.90 37.26
N LEU A 10 14.81 18.54 38.45
CA LEU A 10 14.19 17.23 38.75
C LEU A 10 12.86 17.06 38.02
N ILE A 11 12.02 18.10 37.99
CA ILE A 11 10.73 18.09 37.27
C ILE A 11 10.97 17.98 35.75
N LEU A 12 11.96 18.70 35.21
CA LEU A 12 12.36 18.58 33.80
C LEU A 12 12.86 17.17 33.45
N PHE A 13 13.58 16.52 34.34
CA PHE A 13 14.09 15.14 34.14
C PHE A 13 12.98 14.08 34.23
N VAL A 14 11.94 14.31 35.04
CA VAL A 14 10.77 13.43 35.15
C VAL A 14 9.81 13.60 33.98
N LEU A 15 9.74 14.79 33.38
CA LEU A 15 8.90 15.08 32.22
C LEU A 15 9.55 14.65 30.88
N MET A 16 10.87 14.49 30.84
CA MET A 16 11.60 14.10 29.63
C MET A 16 11.29 12.71 29.07
N PRO A 17 11.03 11.65 29.87
CA PRO A 17 10.67 10.35 29.32
C PRO A 17 9.37 10.34 28.52
N GLY A 18 8.44 11.23 28.82
CA GLY A 18 7.17 11.34 28.09
C GLY A 18 7.31 11.89 26.66
N LEU A 19 8.38 12.63 26.37
CA LEU A 19 8.64 13.19 25.05
C LEU A 19 9.41 12.25 24.11
N LEU A 20 9.97 11.17 24.64
CA LEU A 20 10.73 10.16 23.87
C LEU A 20 9.87 8.96 23.45
N TYR A 21 8.55 9.01 23.60
CA TYR A 21 7.67 8.06 22.93
C TYR A 21 7.66 8.36 21.41
N SER A 22 8.81 8.15 20.80
CA SER A 22 8.91 7.97 19.36
C SER A 22 8.00 6.80 19.02
N GLN A 23 6.95 7.02 18.27
CA GLN A 23 6.18 5.95 17.67
C GLN A 23 7.17 5.08 16.89
N SER A 24 7.56 3.95 17.46
CA SER A 24 8.40 2.98 16.77
C SER A 24 7.59 2.49 15.57
N GLN A 25 7.99 2.92 14.40
CA GLN A 25 7.34 2.46 13.17
C GLN A 25 7.67 0.98 13.00
N ASP A 26 6.66 0.13 13.07
CA ASP A 26 6.84 -1.30 12.89
C ASP A 26 7.21 -1.60 11.45
N TRP A 27 8.30 -2.34 11.28
CA TRP A 27 8.80 -2.79 9.98
C TRP A 27 8.49 -4.27 9.79
N VAL A 28 7.86 -4.59 8.67
CA VAL A 28 7.52 -5.95 8.30
C VAL A 28 8.20 -6.36 7.00
N ARG A 29 8.39 -7.67 6.81
CA ARG A 29 8.80 -8.22 5.51
C ARG A 29 7.60 -8.89 4.87
N LYS A 30 7.17 -8.36 3.73
CA LYS A 30 6.03 -8.88 2.97
C LYS A 30 6.36 -8.88 1.47
N SER A 31 5.86 -9.88 0.78
CA SER A 31 5.85 -9.94 -0.69
C SER A 31 4.49 -9.49 -1.20
N ILE A 32 4.44 -9.07 -2.45
CA ILE A 32 3.17 -8.64 -3.09
C ILE A 32 2.25 -9.86 -3.24
N TYR A 33 2.80 -10.96 -3.79
CA TYR A 33 2.08 -12.20 -4.01
C TYR A 33 3.03 -13.39 -3.85
N PRO A 34 3.08 -14.00 -2.65
CA PRO A 34 4.06 -15.04 -2.34
C PRO A 34 4.03 -16.24 -3.28
N GLN A 35 2.87 -16.55 -3.85
CA GLN A 35 2.64 -17.73 -4.67
C GLN A 35 2.70 -17.45 -6.18
N ALA A 36 3.08 -16.24 -6.61
CA ALA A 36 3.04 -15.85 -8.03
C ALA A 36 3.85 -16.81 -8.96
N ASP A 37 4.94 -17.39 -8.45
CA ASP A 37 5.79 -18.30 -9.22
C ASP A 37 5.58 -19.78 -8.87
N SER A 38 4.67 -20.09 -7.94
CA SER A 38 4.41 -21.46 -7.49
C SER A 38 3.53 -22.22 -8.50
N GLY A 39 3.82 -23.52 -8.65
CA GLY A 39 2.97 -24.42 -9.47
C GLY A 39 3.05 -24.23 -10.98
N LYS A 40 3.88 -23.32 -11.48
CA LYS A 40 4.00 -23.06 -12.93
C LYS A 40 4.93 -24.07 -13.58
N SER A 41 4.39 -24.87 -14.51
CA SER A 41 5.17 -25.87 -15.27
C SER A 41 6.16 -25.22 -16.23
N LYS A 42 7.18 -26.00 -16.68
CA LYS A 42 8.12 -25.52 -17.70
C LYS A 42 7.41 -25.16 -19.02
N ILE A 43 6.37 -25.92 -19.39
CA ILE A 43 5.56 -25.67 -20.59
C ILE A 43 4.77 -24.37 -20.43
N TYR A 44 4.17 -24.15 -19.25
CA TYR A 44 3.46 -22.92 -18.96
C TYR A 44 4.37 -21.70 -19.09
N ASN A 45 5.57 -21.76 -18.49
CA ASN A 45 6.55 -20.67 -18.57
C ASN A 45 7.12 -20.47 -19.97
N TRP A 46 7.16 -21.52 -20.80
CA TRP A 46 7.56 -21.41 -22.19
C TRP A 46 6.48 -20.73 -23.04
N MET A 47 5.22 -21.08 -22.85
CA MET A 47 4.09 -20.50 -23.60
C MET A 47 3.76 -19.06 -23.21
N TRP A 48 3.67 -18.80 -21.91
CA TRP A 48 3.26 -17.50 -21.36
C TRP A 48 4.41 -16.58 -20.96
N GLY A 49 5.65 -17.12 -20.91
CA GLY A 49 6.80 -16.41 -20.40
C GLY A 49 6.88 -16.42 -18.86
N ARG A 50 8.06 -16.03 -18.35
CA ARG A 50 8.29 -15.96 -16.90
C ARG A 50 7.75 -14.69 -16.28
N HIS A 51 7.50 -13.65 -17.08
CA HIS A 51 7.06 -12.33 -16.63
C HIS A 51 7.93 -11.81 -15.45
N TYR A 52 7.36 -10.94 -14.64
CA TYR A 52 8.01 -10.42 -13.41
C TYR A 52 7.60 -11.19 -12.16
N ARG A 53 7.08 -12.44 -12.25
CA ARG A 53 6.60 -13.25 -11.13
C ARG A 53 7.55 -13.25 -9.94
N HIS A 54 8.85 -13.40 -10.23
CA HIS A 54 9.87 -13.39 -9.18
C HIS A 54 9.88 -12.08 -8.35
N LEU A 55 9.59 -10.92 -8.96
CA LEU A 55 9.50 -9.64 -8.23
C LEU A 55 8.29 -9.60 -7.29
N TYR A 56 7.22 -10.31 -7.65
CA TYR A 56 6.04 -10.41 -6.79
C TYR A 56 6.26 -11.31 -5.58
N THR A 57 7.16 -12.28 -5.67
CA THR A 57 7.46 -13.23 -4.58
C THR A 57 8.51 -12.73 -3.61
N ILE A 58 9.37 -11.78 -4.00
CA ILE A 58 10.44 -11.27 -3.14
C ILE A 58 9.86 -10.49 -1.96
N PRO A 59 10.17 -10.89 -0.71
CA PRO A 59 9.75 -10.13 0.46
C PRO A 59 10.60 -8.86 0.61
N ILE A 60 9.95 -7.72 0.57
CA ILE A 60 10.58 -6.41 0.83
C ILE A 60 10.31 -5.97 2.27
N ARG A 61 11.24 -5.21 2.84
CA ARG A 61 11.08 -4.60 4.16
C ARG A 61 10.38 -3.25 3.99
N VAL A 62 9.19 -3.13 4.59
CA VAL A 62 8.36 -1.94 4.49
C VAL A 62 7.80 -1.57 5.87
N PRO A 63 7.49 -0.29 6.09
CA PRO A 63 6.79 0.13 7.28
C PRO A 63 5.35 -0.38 7.27
N SER A 64 4.89 -0.87 8.41
CA SER A 64 3.48 -1.17 8.66
C SER A 64 2.76 0.10 9.11
N ALA A 65 1.61 0.37 8.56
CA ALA A 65 0.80 1.52 8.93
C ALA A 65 -0.70 1.22 8.80
N THR A 66 -1.51 1.84 9.64
CA THR A 66 -2.96 1.92 9.44
C THR A 66 -3.30 3.22 8.73
N ILE A 67 -4.50 3.34 8.17
CA ILE A 67 -4.92 4.59 7.52
C ILE A 67 -4.83 5.77 8.48
N GLU A 68 -5.16 5.56 9.76
CA GLU A 68 -5.11 6.55 10.82
C GLU A 68 -3.68 7.00 11.16
N THR A 69 -2.68 6.14 10.91
CA THR A 69 -1.27 6.46 11.19
C THR A 69 -0.49 6.88 9.95
N LEU A 70 -1.02 6.61 8.74
CA LEU A 70 -0.42 7.05 7.49
C LEU A 70 -0.23 8.56 7.47
N GLY A 71 0.97 9.00 7.14
CA GLY A 71 1.29 10.42 6.94
C GLY A 71 0.94 11.36 8.11
N GLY A 72 0.78 10.84 9.33
CA GLY A 72 0.36 11.63 10.51
C GLY A 72 -1.16 11.72 10.72
N GLY A 73 -1.89 10.81 10.09
CA GLY A 73 -3.34 10.69 10.14
C GLY A 73 -4.00 11.18 8.85
N MET A 74 -4.72 10.28 8.22
CA MET A 74 -5.47 10.55 7.00
C MET A 74 -6.91 10.06 7.14
N ASP A 75 -7.83 10.75 6.50
CA ASP A 75 -9.23 10.40 6.41
C ASP A 75 -9.55 9.88 5.01
N ILE A 76 -10.45 8.89 4.91
CA ILE A 76 -10.91 8.37 3.63
C ILE A 76 -11.97 9.34 3.10
N VAL A 77 -11.71 9.92 1.94
CA VAL A 77 -12.66 10.85 1.27
C VAL A 77 -13.36 10.23 0.08
N GLY A 78 -12.89 9.09 -0.42
CA GLY A 78 -13.54 8.41 -1.53
C GLY A 78 -12.75 7.21 -2.07
N GLN A 79 -13.28 6.66 -3.15
CA GLN A 79 -12.61 5.65 -3.96
C GLN A 79 -12.18 6.28 -5.29
N ALA A 80 -10.97 5.96 -5.73
CA ALA A 80 -10.51 6.40 -7.03
C ALA A 80 -11.11 5.49 -8.10
N GLU A 81 -12.08 5.99 -8.86
CA GLU A 81 -12.69 5.25 -9.95
C GLU A 81 -11.62 4.80 -10.97
N GLY A 82 -11.67 3.53 -11.34
CA GLY A 82 -10.74 2.91 -12.30
C GLY A 82 -9.35 2.55 -11.78
N PHE A 83 -8.96 2.98 -10.57
CA PHE A 83 -7.63 2.68 -10.02
C PHE A 83 -7.64 1.71 -8.84
N HIS A 84 -8.80 1.25 -8.39
CA HIS A 84 -8.95 0.34 -7.23
C HIS A 84 -8.13 0.78 -6.01
N GLY A 85 -8.12 2.09 -5.75
CA GLY A 85 -7.44 2.71 -4.66
C GLY A 85 -8.38 3.54 -3.80
N LEU A 86 -7.94 3.87 -2.62
CA LEU A 86 -8.63 4.80 -1.75
C LEU A 86 -8.05 6.20 -1.94
N LEU A 87 -8.95 7.18 -2.02
CA LEU A 87 -8.59 8.57 -1.96
C LEU A 87 -8.58 9.00 -0.50
N LEU A 88 -7.44 9.46 -0.03
CA LEU A 88 -7.21 9.88 1.33
C LEU A 88 -6.92 11.38 1.37
N GLU A 89 -7.35 12.03 2.43
CA GLU A 89 -7.06 13.45 2.69
C GLU A 89 -6.32 13.59 4.03
N ASN A 90 -5.25 14.37 4.04
CA ASN A 90 -4.55 14.67 5.28
C ASN A 90 -5.16 15.92 5.98
N LYS A 91 -4.67 16.22 7.19
CA LYS A 91 -5.10 17.40 7.96
C LYS A 91 -4.84 18.75 7.26
N ARG A 92 -3.99 18.78 6.22
CA ARG A 92 -3.68 19.97 5.42
C ARG A 92 -4.50 20.06 4.14
N LYS A 93 -5.53 19.22 3.99
CA LYS A 93 -6.39 19.13 2.81
C LYS A 93 -5.67 18.66 1.54
N GLN A 94 -4.52 18.03 1.66
CA GLN A 94 -3.81 17.43 0.54
C GLN A 94 -4.35 16.03 0.27
N LEU A 95 -4.57 15.74 -1.00
CA LEU A 95 -5.10 14.45 -1.45
C LEU A 95 -3.98 13.44 -1.72
N TYR A 96 -4.26 12.21 -1.36
CA TYR A 96 -3.38 11.08 -1.58
C TYR A 96 -4.16 9.91 -2.16
N LEU A 97 -3.54 9.21 -3.08
CA LEU A 97 -4.04 7.95 -3.62
C LEU A 97 -3.31 6.79 -2.94
N LEU A 98 -4.05 5.93 -2.27
CA LEU A 98 -3.55 4.67 -1.71
C LEU A 98 -3.95 3.53 -2.63
N LYS A 99 -2.96 2.94 -3.32
CA LYS A 99 -3.18 1.89 -4.33
C LYS A 99 -2.50 0.58 -3.91
N PRO A 100 -3.20 -0.57 -3.95
CA PRO A 100 -2.55 -1.85 -3.70
C PRO A 100 -1.48 -2.14 -4.77
N LEU A 101 -0.36 -2.72 -4.34
CA LEU A 101 0.64 -3.27 -5.25
C LEU A 101 0.19 -4.65 -5.73
N GLY A 102 0.48 -4.91 -6.99
CA GLY A 102 -0.05 -6.11 -7.64
C GLY A 102 -1.45 -5.85 -8.21
N GLY A 103 -1.77 -6.56 -9.27
CA GLY A 103 -3.07 -6.43 -9.90
C GLY A 103 -4.17 -6.86 -8.93
N SER A 104 -5.28 -6.19 -8.99
CA SER A 104 -6.53 -6.72 -8.50
C SER A 104 -7.26 -7.33 -9.69
N THR A 105 -8.22 -8.19 -9.44
CA THR A 105 -9.21 -8.67 -10.42
C THR A 105 -10.10 -7.53 -10.96
N SER A 106 -9.57 -6.35 -10.91
CA SER A 106 -10.21 -5.06 -11.22
C SER A 106 -10.75 -4.97 -12.63
N PHE A 107 -10.18 -5.75 -13.55
CA PHE A 107 -10.73 -5.88 -14.88
C PHE A 107 -12.15 -6.49 -14.83
N LEU A 108 -12.38 -7.47 -13.96
CA LEU A 108 -13.70 -8.08 -13.72
C LEU A 108 -14.65 -7.13 -12.96
N GLU A 109 -14.13 -6.09 -12.35
CA GLU A 109 -14.91 -5.05 -11.69
C GLU A 109 -15.27 -3.89 -12.63
N SER A 110 -14.81 -3.95 -13.88
CA SER A 110 -15.21 -2.96 -14.88
C SER A 110 -16.74 -2.95 -15.05
N LYS A 111 -17.28 -1.78 -15.39
CA LYS A 111 -18.74 -1.60 -15.53
C LYS A 111 -19.37 -2.67 -16.43
N PHE A 112 -18.66 -3.10 -17.47
CA PHE A 112 -19.10 -4.13 -18.40
C PHE A 112 -19.32 -5.50 -17.73
N PHE A 113 -18.43 -5.94 -16.86
CA PHE A 113 -18.58 -7.24 -16.18
C PHE A 113 -19.50 -7.15 -14.96
N ARG A 114 -19.53 -6.01 -14.27
CA ARG A 114 -20.37 -5.80 -13.09
C ARG A 114 -21.86 -5.88 -13.40
N GLU A 115 -22.28 -5.56 -14.61
CA GLU A 115 -23.68 -5.69 -15.05
C GLU A 115 -24.11 -7.14 -15.30
N ILE A 116 -23.16 -8.04 -15.54
CA ILE A 116 -23.43 -9.44 -15.91
C ILE A 116 -23.17 -10.40 -14.74
N TYR A 117 -22.17 -10.10 -13.89
CA TYR A 117 -21.71 -11.02 -12.86
C TYR A 117 -21.43 -10.29 -11.53
N ASN A 118 -21.63 -11.02 -10.41
CA ASN A 118 -21.22 -10.55 -9.11
C ASN A 118 -19.71 -10.81 -8.88
N LYS A 119 -19.03 -9.88 -8.22
CA LYS A 119 -17.59 -9.99 -7.87
C LYS A 119 -17.23 -11.28 -7.15
N THR A 120 -18.15 -11.81 -6.32
CA THR A 120 -17.97 -13.03 -5.55
C THR A 120 -17.91 -14.29 -6.39
N ASP A 121 -18.51 -14.28 -7.59
CA ASP A 121 -18.65 -15.47 -8.44
C ASP A 121 -17.31 -15.90 -9.06
N PHE A 122 -16.37 -14.96 -9.19
CA PHE A 122 -15.06 -15.23 -9.78
C PHE A 122 -13.95 -15.47 -8.75
N LYS A 123 -14.19 -15.16 -7.48
CA LYS A 123 -13.19 -15.32 -6.44
C LYS A 123 -12.81 -16.78 -6.25
N ASN A 124 -11.50 -17.07 -6.26
CA ASN A 124 -10.92 -18.42 -6.19
C ASN A 124 -11.29 -19.33 -7.37
N THR A 125 -11.62 -18.80 -8.53
CA THR A 125 -11.80 -19.54 -9.77
C THR A 125 -10.52 -19.59 -10.58
N TYR A 126 -10.47 -20.49 -11.57
CA TYR A 126 -9.36 -20.56 -12.53
C TYR A 126 -9.16 -19.21 -13.30
N LEU A 127 -10.26 -18.49 -13.55
CA LEU A 127 -10.20 -17.18 -14.20
C LEU A 127 -9.54 -16.13 -13.31
N ASP A 128 -9.83 -16.14 -12.02
CA ASP A 128 -9.18 -15.28 -11.02
C ASP A 128 -7.67 -15.53 -10.96
N GLU A 129 -7.28 -16.81 -10.93
CA GLU A 129 -5.89 -17.23 -10.94
C GLU A 129 -5.16 -16.85 -12.24
N PHE A 130 -5.81 -17.03 -13.37
CA PHE A 130 -5.29 -16.68 -14.69
C PHE A 130 -5.08 -15.16 -14.84
N LEU A 131 -6.06 -14.37 -14.42
CA LEU A 131 -5.96 -12.91 -14.44
C LEU A 131 -4.90 -12.40 -13.45
N GLY A 132 -4.83 -12.98 -12.26
CA GLY A 132 -3.78 -12.70 -11.29
C GLY A 132 -2.38 -12.94 -11.89
N ASP A 133 -2.21 -14.02 -12.63
CA ASP A 133 -0.96 -14.32 -13.33
C ASP A 133 -0.68 -13.34 -14.47
N ALA A 134 -1.70 -12.94 -15.24
CA ALA A 134 -1.57 -11.96 -16.30
C ALA A 134 -1.04 -10.62 -15.80
N TYR A 135 -1.41 -10.19 -14.58
CA TYR A 135 -0.86 -8.97 -13.98
C TYR A 135 0.63 -9.01 -13.72
N THR A 136 1.23 -10.21 -13.59
CA THR A 136 2.68 -10.35 -13.42
C THR A 136 3.50 -9.96 -14.64
N ILE A 137 2.86 -9.68 -15.78
CA ILE A 137 3.48 -9.08 -16.97
C ILE A 137 4.02 -7.68 -16.65
N ILE A 138 3.38 -6.97 -15.73
CA ILE A 138 3.78 -5.63 -15.33
C ILE A 138 4.78 -5.72 -14.19
N ASN A 139 5.88 -4.97 -14.27
CA ASN A 139 6.80 -4.84 -13.16
C ASN A 139 6.13 -4.04 -12.02
N PRO A 140 5.95 -4.64 -10.83
CA PRO A 140 5.20 -4.01 -9.75
C PRO A 140 5.87 -2.78 -9.14
N TYR A 141 7.16 -2.57 -9.44
CA TYR A 141 7.98 -1.47 -8.90
C TYR A 141 8.34 -0.41 -9.95
N THR A 142 7.68 -0.41 -11.12
CA THR A 142 7.96 0.56 -12.20
C THR A 142 7.85 2.00 -11.73
N PHE A 143 6.94 2.30 -10.82
CA PHE A 143 6.78 3.65 -10.26
C PHE A 143 8.03 4.15 -9.52
N LEU A 144 8.81 3.29 -8.87
CA LEU A 144 10.07 3.67 -8.22
C LEU A 144 11.12 4.10 -9.25
N VAL A 145 11.13 3.45 -10.42
CA VAL A 145 12.00 3.84 -11.54
C VAL A 145 11.55 5.18 -12.10
N ALA A 146 10.25 5.38 -12.27
CA ALA A 146 9.68 6.65 -12.70
C ALA A 146 10.03 7.80 -11.74
N ASP A 147 9.90 7.58 -10.42
CA ASP A 147 10.28 8.53 -9.39
C ASP A 147 11.78 8.90 -9.47
N TYR A 148 12.63 7.90 -9.65
CA TYR A 148 14.07 8.12 -9.80
C TYR A 148 14.40 8.93 -11.06
N LEU A 149 13.77 8.61 -12.18
CA LEU A 149 13.98 9.36 -13.44
C LEU A 149 13.45 10.80 -13.33
N ALA A 150 12.29 11.00 -12.74
CA ALA A 150 11.72 12.34 -12.51
C ALA A 150 12.64 13.20 -11.65
N LYS A 151 13.17 12.61 -10.57
CA LYS A 151 14.16 13.28 -9.72
C LYS A 151 15.43 13.64 -10.50
N SER A 152 15.95 12.72 -11.30
CA SER A 152 17.15 12.92 -12.11
C SER A 152 16.95 13.98 -13.18
N ALA A 153 15.76 14.09 -13.74
CA ALA A 153 15.36 15.10 -14.73
C ALA A 153 15.03 16.46 -14.10
N GLY A 154 15.08 16.61 -12.78
CA GLY A 154 14.75 17.86 -12.09
C GLY A 154 13.24 18.20 -12.13
N LEU A 155 12.38 17.22 -12.41
CA LEU A 155 10.94 17.42 -12.42
C LEU A 155 10.39 17.53 -11.00
N SER A 156 9.42 18.41 -10.81
CA SER A 156 8.67 18.48 -9.55
C SER A 156 7.71 17.29 -9.47
N PHE A 157 7.88 16.44 -8.46
CA PHE A 157 7.03 15.28 -8.24
C PHE A 157 7.00 14.92 -6.76
N SER A 158 5.97 14.20 -6.36
CA SER A 158 5.88 13.63 -5.01
C SER A 158 6.30 12.16 -5.05
N PRO A 159 7.36 11.77 -4.30
CA PRO A 159 7.85 10.41 -4.34
C PRO A 159 6.82 9.44 -3.76
N SER A 160 6.65 8.33 -4.43
CA SER A 160 5.81 7.22 -4.00
C SER A 160 6.37 6.56 -2.75
N ARG A 161 5.50 6.09 -1.86
CA ARG A 161 5.89 5.40 -0.63
C ARG A 161 5.14 4.10 -0.49
N ILE A 162 5.88 3.03 -0.20
CA ILE A 162 5.30 1.70 0.01
C ILE A 162 5.05 1.49 1.49
N TYR A 163 3.85 0.98 1.82
CA TYR A 163 3.44 0.58 3.16
C TYR A 163 2.80 -0.80 3.12
N TYR A 164 2.79 -1.46 4.27
CA TYR A 164 1.97 -2.62 4.50
C TYR A 164 0.78 -2.23 5.37
N ILE A 165 -0.42 -2.59 4.95
CA ILE A 165 -1.65 -2.33 5.67
C ILE A 165 -2.12 -3.64 6.33
N PRO A 166 -2.08 -3.77 7.67
CA PRO A 166 -2.51 -4.97 8.36
C PRO A 166 -4.03 -5.14 8.35
N SER A 167 -4.50 -6.38 8.57
CA SER A 167 -5.91 -6.75 8.49
C SER A 167 -6.81 -6.22 9.62
N HIS A 168 -6.24 -5.57 10.65
CA HIS A 168 -7.01 -5.09 11.82
C HIS A 168 -7.69 -3.75 11.61
N ILE A 169 -7.68 -3.20 10.41
CA ILE A 169 -8.38 -1.95 10.13
C ILE A 169 -9.88 -2.18 10.33
N ARG A 170 -10.50 -1.31 11.14
CA ARG A 170 -11.94 -1.32 11.41
C ARG A 170 -12.71 -1.44 10.10
N LYS A 171 -13.53 -2.49 9.99
CA LYS A 171 -14.42 -2.72 8.86
C LYS A 171 -15.44 -1.59 8.64
N ASP A 172 -15.64 -0.73 9.63
CA ASP A 172 -16.73 0.24 9.68
C ASP A 172 -16.49 1.50 8.85
N THR A 173 -15.26 1.71 8.33
CA THR A 173 -14.91 2.96 7.63
C THR A 173 -14.74 2.82 6.13
N VAL A 174 -14.75 1.61 5.60
CA VAL A 174 -14.51 1.39 4.16
C VAL A 174 -15.61 0.50 3.62
N ALA A 175 -16.55 1.06 2.93
CA ALA A 175 -17.66 0.34 2.31
C ALA A 175 -17.21 -0.79 1.36
N ASP A 176 -15.92 -0.81 0.96
CA ASP A 176 -15.30 -1.87 0.18
C ASP A 176 -13.76 -1.94 0.34
N GLY A 177 -13.21 -1.58 1.49
CA GLY A 177 -11.77 -1.57 1.78
C GLY A 177 -11.12 -2.94 1.94
N SER A 178 -11.82 -4.02 1.63
CA SER A 178 -11.29 -5.38 1.69
C SER A 178 -10.07 -5.59 0.78
N ASP A 179 -9.91 -4.79 -0.26
CA ASP A 179 -8.86 -4.98 -1.27
C ASP A 179 -7.48 -4.44 -0.86
N ILE A 180 -7.40 -3.61 0.17
CA ILE A 180 -6.11 -3.06 0.65
C ILE A 180 -5.58 -3.74 1.92
N GLN A 181 -6.42 -4.51 2.61
CA GLN A 181 -6.05 -5.20 3.85
C GLN A 181 -5.11 -6.36 3.59
N ASP A 182 -4.12 -6.56 4.49
CA ASP A 182 -3.07 -7.58 4.38
C ASP A 182 -2.26 -7.48 3.07
N ARG A 183 -2.13 -6.27 2.53
CA ARG A 183 -1.42 -6.01 1.27
C ARG A 183 -0.37 -4.92 1.39
N LEU A 184 0.58 -5.00 0.47
CA LEU A 184 1.47 -3.89 0.16
C LEU A 184 0.73 -2.85 -0.66
N VAL A 185 0.84 -1.61 -0.27
CA VAL A 185 0.20 -0.47 -0.95
C VAL A 185 1.22 0.60 -1.31
N ASN A 186 0.94 1.34 -2.35
CA ASN A 186 1.67 2.54 -2.72
C ASN A 186 0.84 3.77 -2.36
N LEU A 187 1.44 4.71 -1.64
CA LEU A 187 0.87 6.00 -1.29
C LEU A 187 1.47 7.07 -2.20
N ILE A 188 0.63 7.72 -2.97
CA ILE A 188 1.00 8.74 -3.96
C ILE A 188 0.29 10.03 -3.60
N ASN A 189 1.01 11.15 -3.53
CA ASN A 189 0.37 12.47 -3.42
C ASN A 189 -0.26 12.83 -4.77
N VAL A 190 -1.51 13.24 -4.74
CA VAL A 190 -2.21 13.74 -5.92
C VAL A 190 -1.99 15.27 -5.94
N PRO A 191 -1.29 15.82 -6.94
CA PRO A 191 -1.13 17.26 -7.04
C PRO A 191 -2.49 17.91 -7.33
N ASP A 192 -2.67 19.11 -6.77
CA ASP A 192 -3.83 19.98 -7.03
C ASP A 192 -3.91 20.41 -8.49
#